data_8916bb2ce6d5fb28758b84905433519a
#
_entry.id   8916bb2ce6d5fb28758b84905433519a
#
_cell.length_a   1.000
_cell.length_b   1.000
_cell.length_c   1.000
_cell.angle_alpha   90.00
_cell.angle_beta   90.00
_cell.angle_gamma   90.00
#
_symmetry.space_group_name_H-M   'P 1'
#
loop_
_entity.id
_entity.type
_entity.pdbx_description
1 polymer ?
#
loop_
_entity_poly.entity_id
_entity_poly.type
_entity_poly.pdbx_seq_one_letter_code
_entity_poly.pdbx_strand_id
1 'polypeptide(L)'
;MLRQLSAMAVLCFCSWGALAQPASLYDVFAEALQADPRVKIAQHRVEMGKAEQDSAFGALLPQANISAQFSDNDVYYDTDLVDDQSYTGERYSVQVRQMLFNWTTLSTRARAEQLVAQRESELLDVFSMLLVDVSERYFQVLLADGGVELLRVEQELVQQQLRETEELYKRKLVRVTDYLETQARVDKVRTDLIEVENEAALAREELSALTGGYVGELAPIREGYTLPSLENSMEYWTELSMTNNALLASKHDAVLVAQEAVQQQKGGHYPTFDLILSGQRSDVGYDNQVSPQRDTTYIGVDINLPLFSGGSTSARVRGAWSEYYLAREEEEAARREVLKLTRGAWLNTRSSRKRIDSAALSVKSAGKSYEAMSKSFSYGTVKAADVLVALHIRTRAERDFQDALYSYVVNWLRLKRESGSLQAADLQLLNEGLMGGNS
;
A
#
# COMPACT_ATOMS: atom_id res chain seq x y z
N MET A 1 -11.59 -20.12 -0.65
CA MET A 1 -10.36 -20.62 -1.28
C MET A 1 -9.07 -20.21 -0.52
N LEU A 2 -9.10 -20.17 0.82
CA LEU A 2 -7.97 -19.69 1.68
C LEU A 2 -7.44 -20.77 2.64
N ARG A 3 -7.50 -22.05 2.28
CA ARG A 3 -7.19 -23.16 3.19
C ARG A 3 -6.07 -24.10 2.73
N GLN A 4 -5.16 -23.65 1.85
CA GLN A 4 -4.04 -24.52 1.34
C GLN A 4 -2.64 -23.90 1.40
N LEU A 5 -2.35 -22.96 2.30
CA LEU A 5 -1.00 -22.37 2.43
C LEU A 5 -0.33 -22.63 3.79
N SER A 6 -0.67 -23.70 4.48
CA SER A 6 -0.07 -24.03 5.80
C SER A 6 0.61 -25.39 5.79
N ALA A 7 1.50 -25.66 4.87
CA ALA A 7 2.41 -26.83 5.00
C ALA A 7 3.54 -26.71 3.98
N MET A 8 4.62 -26.02 4.31
CA MET A 8 5.98 -26.40 3.88
C MET A 8 7.00 -25.36 4.33
N ALA A 9 7.59 -25.58 5.47
CA ALA A 9 8.79 -24.87 5.89
C ALA A 9 9.56 -25.74 6.87
N VAL A 10 10.33 -26.69 6.37
CA VAL A 10 11.60 -27.14 6.98
C VAL A 10 12.40 -27.77 5.85
N LEU A 11 13.34 -27.04 5.26
CA LEU A 11 14.43 -27.64 4.48
C LEU A 11 15.74 -26.93 4.83
N CYS A 12 16.68 -27.76 5.23
CA CYS A 12 18.01 -27.48 5.73
C CYS A 12 18.80 -26.48 4.88
N PHE A 13 19.44 -25.55 5.57
CA PHE A 13 20.59 -24.78 5.10
C PHE A 13 21.76 -25.74 4.77
N CYS A 14 21.98 -25.99 3.50
CA CYS A 14 23.27 -26.40 2.97
C CYS A 14 23.86 -25.17 2.27
N SER A 15 24.79 -24.50 2.93
CA SER A 15 25.61 -23.42 2.39
C SER A 15 26.58 -23.97 1.34
N TRP A 16 26.15 -23.97 0.09
CA TRP A 16 27.07 -23.94 -1.05
C TRP A 16 27.02 -22.52 -1.61
N GLY A 17 28.21 -21.94 -1.89
CA GLY A 17 28.33 -20.62 -2.51
C GLY A 17 27.62 -20.61 -3.87
N ALA A 18 26.34 -20.38 -3.86
CA ALA A 18 25.59 -19.99 -5.03
C ALA A 18 26.09 -18.59 -5.40
N LEU A 19 26.66 -18.43 -6.58
CA LEU A 19 26.73 -17.13 -7.24
C LEU A 19 25.33 -16.53 -7.10
N ALA A 20 25.20 -15.47 -6.30
CA ALA A 20 23.92 -14.84 -6.06
C ALA A 20 23.36 -14.41 -7.41
N GLN A 21 22.31 -15.06 -7.89
CA GLN A 21 21.64 -14.64 -9.11
C GLN A 21 21.07 -13.24 -8.87
N PRO A 22 21.13 -12.32 -9.86
CA PRO A 22 20.55 -11.00 -9.71
C PRO A 22 19.07 -11.14 -9.36
N ALA A 23 18.64 -10.37 -8.35
CA ALA A 23 17.26 -10.41 -7.86
C ALA A 23 16.28 -9.94 -8.94
N SER A 24 15.24 -10.72 -9.20
CA SER A 24 14.20 -10.33 -10.15
C SER A 24 13.19 -9.38 -9.51
N LEU A 25 12.41 -8.68 -10.34
CA LEU A 25 11.35 -7.79 -9.85
C LEU A 25 10.33 -8.55 -8.99
N TYR A 26 10.02 -9.79 -9.34
CA TYR A 26 9.08 -10.63 -8.59
C TYR A 26 9.65 -11.00 -7.20
N ASP A 27 10.94 -11.33 -7.11
CA ASP A 27 11.59 -11.68 -5.84
C ASP A 27 11.59 -10.48 -4.88
N VAL A 28 11.99 -9.29 -5.39
CA VAL A 28 11.99 -8.04 -4.63
C VAL A 28 10.58 -7.67 -4.16
N PHE A 29 9.57 -7.86 -5.01
CA PHE A 29 8.18 -7.63 -4.62
C PHE A 29 7.72 -8.63 -3.54
N ALA A 30 8.08 -9.91 -3.64
CA ALA A 30 7.73 -10.91 -2.64
C ALA A 30 8.36 -10.60 -1.26
N GLU A 31 9.60 -10.11 -1.24
CA GLU A 31 10.25 -9.64 -0.02
C GLU A 31 9.55 -8.40 0.56
N ALA A 32 9.28 -7.39 -0.28
CA ALA A 32 8.58 -6.18 0.13
C ALA A 32 7.18 -6.48 0.68
N LEU A 33 6.46 -7.44 0.09
CA LEU A 33 5.13 -7.86 0.54
C LEU A 33 5.15 -8.40 1.98
N GLN A 34 6.23 -9.05 2.38
CA GLN A 34 6.41 -9.59 3.74
C GLN A 34 6.94 -8.54 4.72
N ALA A 35 7.75 -7.61 4.25
CA ALA A 35 8.47 -6.64 5.07
C ALA A 35 7.69 -5.35 5.30
N ASP A 36 7.01 -4.82 4.27
CA ASP A 36 6.43 -3.48 4.29
C ASP A 36 5.35 -3.32 5.39
N PRO A 37 5.53 -2.38 6.31
CA PRO A 37 4.56 -2.14 7.39
C PRO A 37 3.17 -1.74 6.88
N ARG A 38 3.04 -1.09 5.71
CA ARG A 38 1.75 -0.65 5.16
C ARG A 38 0.82 -1.83 4.92
N VAL A 39 1.37 -2.94 4.41
CA VAL A 39 0.62 -4.19 4.17
C VAL A 39 0.15 -4.79 5.49
N LYS A 40 1.05 -4.90 6.48
CA LYS A 40 0.71 -5.42 7.80
C LYS A 40 -0.34 -4.57 8.51
N ILE A 41 -0.23 -3.25 8.42
CA ILE A 41 -1.23 -2.32 8.95
C ILE A 41 -2.59 -2.56 8.29
N ALA A 42 -2.65 -2.69 6.96
CA ALA A 42 -3.90 -2.95 6.25
C ALA A 42 -4.49 -4.34 6.61
N GLN A 43 -3.66 -5.38 6.72
CA GLN A 43 -4.08 -6.71 7.18
C GLN A 43 -4.66 -6.66 8.59
N HIS A 44 -4.00 -5.99 9.54
CA HIS A 44 -4.53 -5.84 10.89
C HIS A 44 -5.82 -5.02 10.94
N ARG A 45 -6.02 -4.04 10.03
CA ARG A 45 -7.30 -3.34 9.91
C ARG A 45 -8.43 -4.26 9.43
N VAL A 46 -8.15 -5.20 8.53
CA VAL A 46 -9.13 -6.23 8.14
C VAL A 46 -9.46 -7.12 9.34
N GLU A 47 -8.45 -7.59 10.08
CA GLU A 47 -8.70 -8.41 11.29
C GLU A 47 -9.46 -7.64 12.38
N MET A 48 -9.20 -6.34 12.56
CA MET A 48 -10.01 -5.49 13.44
C MET A 48 -11.47 -5.41 12.98
N GLY A 49 -11.70 -5.26 11.67
CA GLY A 49 -13.05 -5.26 11.10
C GLY A 49 -13.79 -6.59 11.35
N LYS A 50 -13.10 -7.72 11.16
CA LYS A 50 -13.67 -9.06 11.45
C LYS A 50 -13.98 -9.24 12.94
N ALA A 51 -13.10 -8.78 13.82
CA ALA A 51 -13.34 -8.81 15.26
C ALA A 51 -14.56 -7.95 15.67
N GLU A 52 -14.75 -6.78 15.00
CA GLU A 52 -15.94 -5.95 15.19
C GLU A 52 -17.22 -6.66 14.70
N GLN A 53 -17.14 -7.36 13.55
CA GLN A 53 -18.23 -8.18 13.02
C GLN A 53 -18.59 -9.33 13.97
N ASP A 54 -17.59 -10.04 14.51
CA ASP A 54 -17.80 -11.11 15.49
C ASP A 54 -18.41 -10.57 16.79
N SER A 55 -17.95 -9.40 17.24
CA SER A 55 -18.52 -8.71 18.40
C SER A 55 -20.00 -8.33 18.18
N ALA A 56 -20.30 -7.79 16.98
CA ALA A 56 -21.68 -7.44 16.61
C ALA A 56 -22.57 -8.67 16.49
N PHE A 57 -22.04 -9.79 16.01
CA PHE A 57 -22.75 -11.07 16.02
C PHE A 57 -22.95 -11.59 17.45
N GLY A 58 -21.90 -11.52 18.29
CA GLY A 58 -21.97 -11.92 19.70
C GLY A 58 -23.08 -11.20 20.48
N ALA A 59 -23.36 -9.92 20.13
CA ALA A 59 -24.44 -9.15 20.74
C ALA A 59 -25.86 -9.69 20.44
N LEU A 60 -26.00 -10.57 19.43
CA LEU A 60 -27.26 -11.26 19.12
C LEU A 60 -27.47 -12.55 19.93
N LEU A 61 -26.39 -13.06 20.54
CA LEU A 61 -26.41 -14.30 21.32
C LEU A 61 -26.83 -14.06 22.77
N PRO A 62 -27.24 -15.11 23.52
CA PRO A 62 -27.55 -14.99 24.94
C PRO A 62 -26.37 -14.47 25.73
N GLN A 63 -26.60 -13.44 26.54
CA GLN A 63 -25.60 -12.86 27.45
C GLN A 63 -25.89 -13.40 28.87
N ALA A 64 -24.90 -14.07 29.46
CA ALA A 64 -25.01 -14.63 30.81
C ALA A 64 -24.07 -13.90 31.78
N ASN A 65 -24.63 -13.43 32.90
CA ASN A 65 -23.88 -12.75 33.95
C ASN A 65 -24.13 -13.43 35.29
N ILE A 66 -23.08 -13.55 36.07
CA ILE A 66 -23.14 -13.97 37.48
C ILE A 66 -22.65 -12.79 38.31
N SER A 67 -23.37 -12.41 39.35
CA SER A 67 -22.96 -11.41 40.31
C SER A 67 -23.11 -11.91 41.75
N ALA A 68 -22.16 -11.54 42.59
CA ALA A 68 -22.19 -11.72 44.02
C ALA A 68 -21.96 -10.35 44.66
N GLN A 69 -22.81 -10.02 45.60
CA GLN A 69 -22.73 -8.77 46.37
C GLN A 69 -22.71 -9.12 47.85
N PHE A 70 -21.71 -8.55 48.56
CA PHE A 70 -21.63 -8.62 50.02
C PHE A 70 -21.73 -7.18 50.52
N SER A 71 -22.59 -6.95 51.52
CA SER A 71 -22.81 -5.65 52.10
C SER A 71 -22.81 -5.72 53.58
N ASP A 72 -22.28 -4.66 54.23
CA ASP A 72 -22.44 -4.40 55.65
C ASP A 72 -23.41 -3.22 55.76
N ASN A 73 -24.57 -3.45 56.43
CA ASN A 73 -25.70 -2.54 56.39
C ASN A 73 -26.03 -2.12 57.83
N ASP A 74 -26.02 -0.81 58.10
CA ASP A 74 -26.51 -0.17 59.31
C ASP A 74 -27.79 0.60 58.96
N VAL A 75 -28.90 0.23 59.57
CA VAL A 75 -30.20 0.85 59.36
C VAL A 75 -30.61 1.52 60.65
N TYR A 76 -30.73 2.82 60.66
CA TYR A 76 -31.14 3.64 61.77
C TYR A 76 -32.58 4.07 61.60
N TYR A 77 -33.42 3.85 62.62
CA TYR A 77 -34.80 4.27 62.61
C TYR A 77 -34.97 5.52 63.50
N ASP A 78 -35.60 6.55 62.98
CA ASP A 78 -35.94 7.79 63.69
C ASP A 78 -37.24 7.58 64.49
N THR A 79 -37.29 6.52 65.31
CA THR A 79 -38.43 6.16 66.15
C THR A 79 -38.00 5.22 67.27
N ASP A 80 -38.55 5.41 68.47
CA ASP A 80 -38.32 4.52 69.65
C ASP A 80 -39.04 3.18 69.56
N LEU A 81 -39.81 2.93 68.49
CA LEU A 81 -40.60 1.71 68.35
C LEU A 81 -39.88 0.57 67.59
N VAL A 82 -38.77 0.86 66.96
CA VAL A 82 -37.98 -0.13 66.20
C VAL A 82 -36.52 0.10 66.51
N ASP A 83 -35.81 -0.95 66.94
CA ASP A 83 -34.37 -0.89 67.21
C ASP A 83 -33.56 -0.75 65.92
N ASP A 84 -32.47 -0.01 65.99
CA ASP A 84 -31.46 0.07 64.91
C ASP A 84 -30.93 -1.33 64.61
N GLN A 85 -30.68 -1.59 63.32
CA GLN A 85 -30.25 -2.90 62.83
C GLN A 85 -28.90 -2.80 62.13
N SER A 86 -27.96 -3.66 62.54
CA SER A 86 -26.69 -3.85 61.83
C SER A 86 -26.58 -5.30 61.40
N TYR A 87 -26.33 -5.55 60.10
CA TYR A 87 -26.23 -6.90 59.58
C TYR A 87 -25.35 -6.96 58.33
N THR A 88 -24.69 -8.11 58.08
CA THR A 88 -24.07 -8.46 56.83
C THR A 88 -25.07 -9.12 55.90
N GLY A 89 -25.14 -8.62 54.67
CA GLY A 89 -26.06 -9.15 53.66
C GLY A 89 -25.32 -9.78 52.50
N GLU A 90 -25.88 -10.84 51.97
CA GLU A 90 -25.36 -11.55 50.79
C GLU A 90 -26.43 -11.62 49.70
N ARG A 91 -25.97 -11.32 48.46
CA ARG A 91 -26.83 -11.47 47.28
C ARG A 91 -26.05 -12.15 46.16
N TYR A 92 -26.57 -13.25 45.66
CA TYR A 92 -26.07 -13.97 44.51
C TYR A 92 -27.12 -13.92 43.42
N SER A 93 -26.69 -13.56 42.19
CA SER A 93 -27.61 -13.59 41.05
C SER A 93 -26.96 -14.18 39.81
N VAL A 94 -27.73 -14.94 39.05
CA VAL A 94 -27.42 -15.41 37.71
C VAL A 94 -28.49 -14.86 36.78
N GLN A 95 -28.07 -14.18 35.73
CA GLN A 95 -28.99 -13.61 34.74
C GLN A 95 -28.55 -13.99 33.35
N VAL A 96 -29.49 -14.49 32.55
CA VAL A 96 -29.33 -14.68 31.10
C VAL A 96 -30.29 -13.73 30.40
N ARG A 97 -29.75 -12.89 29.55
CA ARG A 97 -30.52 -12.00 28.66
C ARG A 97 -30.34 -12.45 27.23
N GLN A 98 -31.42 -12.69 26.50
CA GLN A 98 -31.43 -12.95 25.07
C GLN A 98 -32.21 -11.85 24.37
N MET A 99 -31.54 -11.14 23.48
CA MET A 99 -32.20 -10.20 22.59
C MET A 99 -33.12 -10.96 21.64
N LEU A 100 -34.41 -10.60 21.62
CA LEU A 100 -35.40 -11.12 20.67
C LEU A 100 -35.55 -10.20 19.46
N PHE A 101 -35.55 -8.88 19.72
CA PHE A 101 -35.58 -7.85 18.67
C PHE A 101 -34.96 -6.55 19.14
N ASN A 102 -33.97 -6.06 18.38
CA ASN A 102 -33.37 -4.73 18.54
C ASN A 102 -32.82 -4.28 17.19
N TRP A 103 -33.53 -3.32 16.56
CA TRP A 103 -33.13 -2.84 15.24
C TRP A 103 -31.71 -2.23 15.22
N THR A 104 -31.31 -1.53 16.28
CA THR A 104 -29.97 -0.97 16.41
C THR A 104 -28.91 -2.06 16.35
N THR A 105 -29.10 -3.16 17.08
CA THR A 105 -28.14 -4.29 17.11
C THR A 105 -28.09 -5.02 15.76
N LEU A 106 -29.25 -5.22 15.12
CA LEU A 106 -29.30 -5.83 13.78
C LEU A 106 -28.57 -4.97 12.73
N SER A 107 -28.81 -3.65 12.75
CA SER A 107 -28.12 -2.71 11.85
C SER A 107 -26.63 -2.56 12.19
N THR A 108 -26.23 -2.71 13.46
CA THR A 108 -24.82 -2.73 13.86
C THR A 108 -24.09 -3.90 13.20
N ARG A 109 -24.71 -5.08 13.16
CA ARG A 109 -24.17 -6.24 12.47
C ARG A 109 -24.04 -5.98 10.96
N ALA A 110 -25.09 -5.48 10.31
CA ALA A 110 -25.07 -5.17 8.88
C ALA A 110 -23.96 -4.13 8.56
N ARG A 111 -23.83 -3.11 9.40
CA ARG A 111 -22.74 -2.12 9.27
C ARG A 111 -21.36 -2.75 9.40
N ALA A 112 -21.15 -3.66 10.35
CA ALA A 112 -19.87 -4.33 10.54
C ALA A 112 -19.51 -5.24 9.35
N GLU A 113 -20.49 -5.89 8.72
CA GLU A 113 -20.30 -6.66 7.48
C GLU A 113 -19.79 -5.76 6.33
N GLN A 114 -20.39 -4.57 6.13
CA GLN A 114 -19.93 -3.61 5.12
C GLN A 114 -18.54 -3.03 5.46
N LEU A 115 -18.23 -2.84 6.74
CA LEU A 115 -16.93 -2.38 7.18
C LEU A 115 -15.81 -3.37 6.84
N VAL A 116 -16.04 -4.67 6.97
CA VAL A 116 -15.08 -5.70 6.55
C VAL A 116 -14.83 -5.60 5.05
N ALA A 117 -15.88 -5.50 4.22
CA ALA A 117 -15.74 -5.32 2.78
C ALA A 117 -14.91 -4.07 2.42
N GLN A 118 -15.18 -2.95 3.09
CA GLN A 118 -14.40 -1.72 2.92
C GLN A 118 -12.91 -1.95 3.24
N ARG A 119 -12.59 -2.63 4.36
CA ARG A 119 -11.21 -2.90 4.77
C ARG A 119 -10.49 -3.85 3.81
N GLU A 120 -11.19 -4.83 3.25
CA GLU A 120 -10.65 -5.73 2.23
C GLU A 120 -10.35 -4.99 0.92
N SER A 121 -11.23 -4.06 0.50
CA SER A 121 -10.99 -3.19 -0.65
C SER A 121 -9.80 -2.25 -0.43
N GLU A 122 -9.65 -1.67 0.78
CA GLU A 122 -8.49 -0.87 1.17
C GLU A 122 -7.18 -1.70 1.12
N LEU A 123 -7.21 -2.94 1.57
CA LEU A 123 -6.06 -3.84 1.52
C LEU A 123 -5.63 -4.13 0.07
N LEU A 124 -6.58 -4.33 -0.84
CA LEU A 124 -6.29 -4.53 -2.27
C LEU A 124 -5.65 -3.28 -2.90
N ASP A 125 -6.09 -2.08 -2.52
CA ASP A 125 -5.44 -0.84 -2.99
C ASP A 125 -4.00 -0.73 -2.48
N VAL A 126 -3.75 -1.05 -1.20
CA VAL A 126 -2.40 -1.07 -0.62
C VAL A 126 -1.48 -2.06 -1.35
N PHE A 127 -1.97 -3.26 -1.68
CA PHE A 127 -1.19 -4.24 -2.46
C PHE A 127 -0.83 -3.70 -3.84
N SER A 128 -1.80 -3.13 -4.54
CA SER A 128 -1.57 -2.59 -5.88
C SER A 128 -0.63 -1.37 -5.86
N MET A 129 -0.70 -0.56 -4.82
CA MET A 129 0.23 0.56 -4.59
C MET A 129 1.65 0.06 -4.34
N LEU A 130 1.83 -0.91 -3.44
CA LEU A 130 3.15 -1.48 -3.14
C LEU A 130 3.80 -2.08 -4.39
N LEU A 131 3.02 -2.78 -5.24
CA LEU A 131 3.53 -3.37 -6.47
C LEU A 131 4.11 -2.30 -7.41
N VAL A 132 3.42 -1.18 -7.59
CA VAL A 132 3.92 -0.07 -8.41
C VAL A 132 5.12 0.59 -7.76
N ASP A 133 5.09 0.86 -6.44
CA ASP A 133 6.18 1.49 -5.70
C ASP A 133 7.48 0.66 -5.79
N VAL A 134 7.39 -0.66 -5.59
CA VAL A 134 8.54 -1.57 -5.73
C VAL A 134 9.07 -1.53 -7.15
N SER A 135 8.19 -1.62 -8.15
CA SER A 135 8.62 -1.60 -9.56
C SER A 135 9.32 -0.28 -9.92
N GLU A 136 8.79 0.84 -9.45
CA GLU A 136 9.37 2.17 -9.70
C GLU A 136 10.79 2.27 -9.11
N ARG A 137 10.97 1.86 -7.85
CA ARG A 137 12.28 1.88 -7.18
C ARG A 137 13.25 0.85 -7.76
N TYR A 138 12.75 -0.33 -8.16
CA TYR A 138 13.56 -1.34 -8.84
C TYR A 138 14.17 -0.78 -10.13
N PHE A 139 13.34 -0.17 -11.00
CA PHE A 139 13.83 0.42 -12.26
C PHE A 139 14.64 1.69 -12.03
N GLN A 140 14.40 2.41 -10.94
CA GLN A 140 15.24 3.55 -10.56
C GLN A 140 16.65 3.12 -10.16
N VAL A 141 16.81 2.02 -9.42
CA VAL A 141 18.12 1.43 -9.12
C VAL A 141 18.81 1.01 -10.41
N LEU A 142 18.13 0.28 -11.30
CA LEU A 142 18.70 -0.14 -12.59
C LEU A 142 19.14 1.04 -13.46
N LEU A 143 18.39 2.14 -13.46
CA LEU A 143 18.76 3.35 -14.20
C LEU A 143 20.00 4.02 -13.60
N ALA A 144 20.09 4.09 -12.28
CA ALA A 144 21.24 4.65 -11.59
C ALA A 144 22.50 3.80 -11.79
N ASP A 145 22.38 2.47 -11.66
CA ASP A 145 23.50 1.54 -11.92
C ASP A 145 23.97 1.61 -13.37
N GLY A 146 23.04 1.63 -14.33
CA GLY A 146 23.38 1.85 -15.75
C GLY A 146 24.07 3.19 -15.99
N GLY A 147 23.69 4.24 -15.26
CA GLY A 147 24.35 5.53 -15.28
C GLY A 147 25.80 5.48 -14.80
N VAL A 148 26.06 4.76 -13.72
CA VAL A 148 27.42 4.52 -13.21
C VAL A 148 28.27 3.79 -14.24
N GLU A 149 27.76 2.73 -14.84
CA GLU A 149 28.49 1.93 -15.84
C GLU A 149 28.81 2.77 -17.09
N LEU A 150 27.86 3.53 -17.60
CA LEU A 150 28.07 4.41 -18.76
C LEU A 150 29.11 5.47 -18.46
N LEU A 151 29.12 6.07 -17.27
CA LEU A 151 30.14 7.07 -16.90
C LEU A 151 31.52 6.46 -16.65
N ARG A 152 31.61 5.21 -16.18
CA ARG A 152 32.88 4.48 -16.08
C ARG A 152 33.49 4.26 -17.47
N VAL A 153 32.69 3.83 -18.43
CA VAL A 153 33.14 3.69 -19.83
C VAL A 153 33.53 5.04 -20.40
N GLU A 154 32.76 6.09 -20.17
CA GLU A 154 33.14 7.46 -20.61
C GLU A 154 34.46 7.90 -19.98
N GLN A 155 34.69 7.64 -18.68
CA GLN A 155 35.91 7.96 -17.97
C GLN A 155 37.14 7.28 -18.60
N GLU A 156 37.03 5.99 -18.91
CA GLU A 156 38.13 5.26 -19.58
C GLU A 156 38.48 5.86 -20.95
N LEU A 157 37.47 6.17 -21.76
CA LEU A 157 37.63 6.73 -23.09
C LEU A 157 38.24 8.16 -23.03
N VAL A 158 37.77 8.98 -22.07
CA VAL A 158 38.33 10.33 -21.88
C VAL A 158 39.78 10.27 -21.36
N GLN A 159 40.11 9.32 -20.49
CA GLN A 159 41.48 9.08 -20.03
C GLN A 159 42.40 8.61 -21.18
N GLN A 160 41.91 7.75 -22.06
CA GLN A 160 42.62 7.35 -23.25
C GLN A 160 42.90 8.58 -24.15
N GLN A 161 41.86 9.39 -24.39
CA GLN A 161 42.00 10.62 -25.19
C GLN A 161 43.02 11.60 -24.58
N LEU A 162 43.06 11.69 -23.24
CA LEU A 162 44.06 12.53 -22.54
C LEU A 162 45.48 12.02 -22.83
N ARG A 163 45.73 10.71 -22.72
CA ARG A 163 47.05 10.11 -23.02
C ARG A 163 47.47 10.39 -24.46
N GLU A 164 46.58 10.25 -25.42
CA GLU A 164 46.86 10.54 -26.83
C GLU A 164 47.18 12.04 -27.06
N THR A 165 46.39 12.91 -26.48
CA THR A 165 46.56 14.36 -26.58
C THR A 165 47.87 14.83 -25.89
N GLU A 166 48.24 14.22 -24.76
CA GLU A 166 49.47 14.48 -24.04
C GLU A 166 50.70 14.11 -24.89
N GLU A 167 50.71 12.95 -25.57
CA GLU A 167 51.77 12.54 -26.47
C GLU A 167 51.89 13.45 -27.68
N LEU A 168 50.79 13.88 -28.26
CA LEU A 168 50.77 14.86 -29.33
C LEU A 168 51.30 16.24 -28.89
N TYR A 169 50.93 16.66 -27.67
CA TYR A 169 51.44 17.90 -27.07
C TYR A 169 52.93 17.85 -26.83
N LYS A 170 53.49 16.76 -26.28
CA LYS A 170 54.95 16.56 -26.10
C LYS A 170 55.70 16.67 -27.42
N ARG A 171 55.08 16.22 -28.51
CA ARG A 171 55.62 16.34 -29.89
C ARG A 171 55.30 17.68 -30.54
N LYS A 172 54.66 18.64 -29.84
CA LYS A 172 54.30 19.99 -30.36
C LYS A 172 53.30 19.91 -31.53
N LEU A 173 52.52 18.85 -31.65
CA LEU A 173 51.54 18.64 -32.73
C LEU A 173 50.16 19.19 -32.39
N VAL A 174 49.87 19.45 -31.09
CA VAL A 174 48.64 20.09 -30.62
C VAL A 174 48.96 21.25 -29.67
N ARG A 175 47.96 22.12 -29.42
CA ARG A 175 48.12 23.29 -28.54
C ARG A 175 48.02 22.87 -27.08
N VAL A 176 48.62 23.68 -26.19
CA VAL A 176 48.45 23.50 -24.73
C VAL A 176 46.97 23.60 -24.29
N THR A 177 46.17 24.43 -24.97
CA THR A 177 44.76 24.57 -24.73
C THR A 177 44.02 23.25 -24.93
N ASP A 178 44.31 22.49 -25.99
CA ASP A 178 43.67 21.20 -26.29
C ASP A 178 44.02 20.15 -25.24
N TYR A 179 45.23 20.16 -24.71
CA TYR A 179 45.67 19.32 -23.59
C TYR A 179 44.95 19.69 -22.30
N LEU A 180 44.89 20.98 -21.93
CA LEU A 180 44.23 21.45 -20.72
C LEU A 180 42.70 21.25 -20.77
N GLU A 181 42.07 21.42 -21.93
CA GLU A 181 40.65 21.13 -22.13
C GLU A 181 40.33 19.62 -21.91
N THR A 182 41.19 18.74 -22.44
CA THR A 182 41.02 17.29 -22.24
C THR A 182 41.23 16.91 -20.78
N GLN A 183 42.21 17.50 -20.10
CA GLN A 183 42.43 17.29 -18.67
C GLN A 183 41.24 17.75 -17.84
N ALA A 184 40.73 18.95 -18.11
CA ALA A 184 39.54 19.46 -17.43
C ALA A 184 38.31 18.55 -17.63
N ARG A 185 38.17 17.92 -18.81
CA ARG A 185 37.11 16.94 -19.06
C ARG A 185 37.28 15.67 -18.22
N VAL A 186 38.50 15.14 -18.07
CA VAL A 186 38.76 13.99 -17.17
C VAL A 186 38.32 14.29 -15.74
N ASP A 187 38.75 15.48 -15.23
CA ASP A 187 38.40 15.90 -13.88
C ASP A 187 36.87 16.05 -13.70
N LYS A 188 36.18 16.59 -14.72
CA LYS A 188 34.70 16.72 -14.73
C LYS A 188 34.01 15.36 -14.68
N VAL A 189 34.39 14.42 -15.57
CA VAL A 189 33.79 13.09 -15.62
C VAL A 189 34.03 12.33 -14.31
N ARG A 190 35.20 12.52 -13.67
CA ARG A 190 35.49 11.95 -12.36
C ARG A 190 34.55 12.48 -11.27
N THR A 191 34.26 13.79 -11.30
CA THR A 191 33.32 14.42 -10.37
C THR A 191 31.89 13.90 -10.60
N ASP A 192 31.48 13.83 -11.88
CA ASP A 192 30.14 13.32 -12.26
C ASP A 192 29.96 11.86 -11.85
N LEU A 193 31.03 11.04 -11.93
CA LEU A 193 30.99 9.65 -11.49
C LEU A 193 30.69 9.52 -9.98
N ILE A 194 31.35 10.34 -9.14
CA ILE A 194 31.13 10.37 -7.70
C ILE A 194 29.63 10.70 -7.38
N GLU A 195 29.07 11.68 -8.11
CA GLU A 195 27.69 12.10 -7.95
C GLU A 195 26.73 10.95 -8.30
N VAL A 196 26.92 10.30 -9.46
CA VAL A 196 26.05 9.20 -9.90
C VAL A 196 26.22 7.93 -9.06
N GLU A 197 27.43 7.64 -8.54
CA GLU A 197 27.62 6.55 -7.57
C GLU A 197 26.85 6.79 -6.27
N ASN A 198 26.79 8.05 -5.80
CA ASN A 198 25.96 8.41 -4.66
C ASN A 198 24.46 8.30 -4.97
N GLU A 199 24.00 8.73 -6.16
CA GLU A 199 22.61 8.54 -6.60
C GLU A 199 22.23 7.05 -6.62
N ALA A 200 23.11 6.18 -7.11
CA ALA A 200 22.87 4.74 -7.12
C ALA A 200 22.78 4.14 -5.71
N ALA A 201 23.62 4.60 -4.78
CA ALA A 201 23.55 4.18 -3.39
C ALA A 201 22.24 4.62 -2.74
N LEU A 202 21.80 5.87 -2.94
CA LEU A 202 20.53 6.38 -2.43
C LEU A 202 19.33 5.62 -3.00
N ALA A 203 19.32 5.35 -4.30
CA ALA A 203 18.26 4.57 -4.94
C ALA A 203 18.14 3.14 -4.33
N ARG A 204 19.28 2.50 -4.01
CA ARG A 204 19.29 1.21 -3.31
C ARG A 204 18.74 1.30 -1.89
N GLU A 205 19.11 2.34 -1.14
CA GLU A 205 18.55 2.55 0.20
C GLU A 205 17.03 2.74 0.16
N GLU A 206 16.52 3.47 -0.85
CA GLU A 206 15.08 3.64 -1.03
C GLU A 206 14.35 2.32 -1.33
N LEU A 207 14.97 1.42 -2.14
CA LEU A 207 14.42 0.08 -2.38
C LEU A 207 14.52 -0.80 -1.14
N SER A 208 15.66 -0.74 -0.45
CA SER A 208 15.91 -1.49 0.81
C SER A 208 14.92 -1.11 1.91
N ALA A 209 14.47 0.14 1.94
CA ALA A 209 13.43 0.58 2.89
C ALA A 209 12.08 -0.13 2.68
N LEU A 210 11.76 -0.57 1.46
CA LEU A 210 10.55 -1.33 1.17
C LEU A 210 10.70 -2.82 1.49
N THR A 211 11.88 -3.40 1.23
CA THR A 211 12.15 -4.83 1.46
C THR A 211 12.56 -5.13 2.90
N GLY A 212 12.92 -4.11 3.68
CA GLY A 212 13.41 -4.27 5.05
C GLY A 212 14.81 -4.86 5.15
N GLY A 213 15.53 -5.01 4.03
CA GLY A 213 16.88 -5.56 3.95
C GLY A 213 17.64 -5.02 2.74
N TYR A 214 18.98 -5.19 2.76
CA TYR A 214 19.82 -4.77 1.63
C TYR A 214 19.50 -5.59 0.38
N VAL A 215 19.23 -4.91 -0.72
CA VAL A 215 19.00 -5.52 -2.02
C VAL A 215 20.31 -5.56 -2.81
N GLY A 216 20.70 -6.76 -3.26
CA GLY A 216 21.91 -7.01 -4.02
C GLY A 216 21.84 -6.50 -5.47
N GLU A 217 22.50 -7.22 -6.40
CA GLU A 217 22.40 -6.93 -7.83
C GLU A 217 20.99 -7.23 -8.35
N LEU A 218 20.47 -6.34 -9.19
CA LEU A 218 19.16 -6.47 -9.82
C LEU A 218 19.29 -6.97 -11.26
N ALA A 219 18.32 -7.74 -11.73
CA ALA A 219 18.27 -8.25 -13.09
C ALA A 219 17.82 -7.13 -14.07
N PRO A 220 18.64 -6.69 -15.02
CA PRO A 220 18.25 -5.70 -16.03
C PRO A 220 17.33 -6.31 -17.10
N ILE A 221 16.61 -5.46 -17.83
CA ILE A 221 15.80 -5.91 -18.99
C ILE A 221 16.75 -6.41 -20.10
N ARG A 222 16.45 -7.59 -20.64
CA ARG A 222 17.22 -8.18 -21.76
C ARG A 222 17.14 -7.31 -23.00
N GLU A 223 18.25 -7.20 -23.71
CA GLU A 223 18.23 -6.58 -25.02
C GLU A 223 17.29 -7.33 -25.97
N GLY A 224 16.44 -6.60 -26.70
CA GLY A 224 15.48 -7.16 -27.63
C GLY A 224 14.19 -7.70 -26.99
N TYR A 225 13.99 -7.54 -25.67
CA TYR A 225 12.72 -7.91 -25.04
C TYR A 225 11.56 -7.09 -25.62
N THR A 226 10.49 -7.81 -25.99
CA THR A 226 9.28 -7.16 -26.51
C THR A 226 8.43 -6.67 -25.34
N LEU A 227 8.45 -5.36 -25.11
CA LEU A 227 7.65 -4.73 -24.07
C LEU A 227 6.15 -4.96 -24.28
N PRO A 228 5.36 -5.06 -23.19
CA PRO A 228 3.91 -5.17 -23.28
C PRO A 228 3.31 -4.06 -24.16
N SER A 229 2.34 -4.38 -25.01
CA SER A 229 1.71 -3.41 -25.90
C SER A 229 0.59 -2.63 -25.20
N LEU A 230 0.35 -1.40 -25.65
CA LEU A 230 -0.83 -0.62 -25.27
C LEU A 230 -1.89 -0.76 -26.34
N GLU A 231 -2.74 -1.82 -26.24
CA GLU A 231 -3.65 -2.22 -27.33
C GLU A 231 -5.01 -1.51 -27.30
N ASN A 232 -5.45 -1.05 -26.12
CA ASN A 232 -6.81 -0.54 -25.94
C ASN A 232 -6.89 0.99 -25.94
N SER A 233 -8.09 1.52 -26.25
CA SER A 233 -8.36 2.94 -26.23
C SER A 233 -8.40 3.50 -24.79
N MET A 234 -8.31 4.82 -24.65
CA MET A 234 -8.43 5.50 -23.36
C MET A 234 -9.79 5.23 -22.70
N GLU A 235 -10.85 5.15 -23.53
CA GLU A 235 -12.21 4.88 -23.09
C GLU A 235 -12.32 3.50 -22.44
N TYR A 236 -11.73 2.48 -23.03
CA TYR A 236 -11.67 1.13 -22.46
C TYR A 236 -11.05 1.14 -21.05
N TRP A 237 -9.89 1.79 -20.89
CA TRP A 237 -9.20 1.85 -19.59
C TRP A 237 -9.96 2.65 -18.54
N THR A 238 -10.66 3.74 -18.97
CA THR A 238 -11.50 4.52 -18.06
C THR A 238 -12.75 3.76 -17.63
N GLU A 239 -13.38 2.98 -18.51
CA GLU A 239 -14.52 2.14 -18.15
C GLU A 239 -14.10 1.03 -17.18
N LEU A 240 -12.97 0.38 -17.46
CA LEU A 240 -12.40 -0.65 -16.59
C LEU A 240 -12.08 -0.10 -15.19
N SER A 241 -11.54 1.13 -15.10
CA SER A 241 -11.24 1.76 -13.83
C SER A 241 -12.48 2.03 -12.98
N MET A 242 -13.61 2.35 -13.59
CA MET A 242 -14.87 2.60 -12.88
C MET A 242 -15.47 1.35 -12.25
N THR A 243 -15.12 0.17 -12.77
CA THR A 243 -15.65 -1.11 -12.27
C THR A 243 -14.69 -1.83 -11.33
N ASN A 244 -13.38 -1.71 -11.55
CA ASN A 244 -12.40 -2.58 -10.90
C ASN A 244 -11.41 -1.87 -9.97
N ASN A 245 -11.41 -0.53 -9.93
CA ASN A 245 -10.44 0.21 -9.11
C ASN A 245 -10.72 0.00 -7.61
N ALA A 246 -9.71 -0.51 -6.87
CA ALA A 246 -9.86 -0.88 -5.46
C ALA A 246 -10.13 0.34 -4.54
N LEU A 247 -9.52 1.50 -4.83
CA LEU A 247 -9.80 2.73 -4.09
C LEU A 247 -11.26 3.16 -4.27
N LEU A 248 -11.79 3.10 -5.50
CA LEU A 248 -13.18 3.43 -5.76
C LEU A 248 -14.13 2.43 -5.08
N ALA A 249 -13.80 1.14 -5.10
CA ALA A 249 -14.55 0.11 -4.39
C ALA A 249 -14.58 0.39 -2.87
N SER A 250 -13.45 0.72 -2.25
CA SER A 250 -13.40 1.04 -0.82
C SER A 250 -14.24 2.26 -0.45
N LYS A 251 -14.30 3.28 -1.32
CA LYS A 251 -15.16 4.47 -1.12
C LYS A 251 -16.63 4.15 -1.30
N HIS A 252 -16.98 3.27 -2.23
CA HIS A 252 -18.34 2.76 -2.37
C HIS A 252 -18.77 1.99 -1.12
N ASP A 253 -17.92 1.07 -0.63
CA ASP A 253 -18.20 0.33 0.60
C ASP A 253 -18.34 1.27 1.81
N ALA A 254 -17.57 2.35 1.90
CA ALA A 254 -17.72 3.38 2.93
C ALA A 254 -19.11 4.06 2.89
N VAL A 255 -19.68 4.26 1.69
CA VAL A 255 -21.07 4.77 1.55
C VAL A 255 -22.07 3.75 2.12
N LEU A 256 -21.87 2.45 1.87
CA LEU A 256 -22.73 1.39 2.42
C LEU A 256 -22.61 1.32 3.95
N VAL A 257 -21.41 1.44 4.51
CA VAL A 257 -21.18 1.54 5.97
C VAL A 257 -21.97 2.73 6.57
N ALA A 258 -21.88 3.90 5.93
CA ALA A 258 -22.60 5.09 6.39
C ALA A 258 -24.13 4.94 6.23
N GLN A 259 -24.60 4.25 5.19
CA GLN A 259 -26.01 3.94 5.01
C GLN A 259 -26.54 3.05 6.14
N GLU A 260 -25.79 2.01 6.53
CA GLU A 260 -26.16 1.16 7.66
C GLU A 260 -26.08 1.89 9.00
N ALA A 261 -25.16 2.86 9.14
CA ALA A 261 -25.11 3.75 10.31
C ALA A 261 -26.40 4.58 10.45
N VAL A 262 -27.01 5.03 9.35
CA VAL A 262 -28.33 5.68 9.38
C VAL A 262 -29.40 4.74 9.91
N GLN A 263 -29.42 3.46 9.46
CA GLN A 263 -30.38 2.47 9.94
C GLN A 263 -30.17 2.15 11.43
N GLN A 264 -28.92 2.08 11.86
CA GLN A 264 -28.54 1.89 13.27
C GLN A 264 -29.11 3.03 14.15
N GLN A 265 -28.95 4.31 13.73
CA GLN A 265 -29.47 5.44 14.50
C GLN A 265 -31.00 5.52 14.46
N LYS A 266 -31.66 5.11 13.36
CA LYS A 266 -33.13 5.00 13.29
C LYS A 266 -33.67 3.95 14.28
N GLY A 267 -32.88 2.93 14.61
CA GLY A 267 -33.21 1.91 15.59
C GLY A 267 -33.59 2.47 16.96
N GLY A 268 -33.06 3.67 17.33
CA GLY A 268 -33.45 4.36 18.55
C GLY A 268 -34.91 4.85 18.61
N HIS A 269 -35.69 4.74 17.53
CA HIS A 269 -37.11 5.01 17.49
C HIS A 269 -37.99 3.72 17.56
N TYR A 270 -37.36 2.52 17.46
CA TYR A 270 -38.06 1.27 17.44
C TYR A 270 -38.07 0.63 18.84
N PRO A 271 -39.10 -0.25 19.13
CA PRO A 271 -39.11 -0.99 20.38
C PRO A 271 -37.97 -2.04 20.42
N THR A 272 -37.52 -2.37 21.62
CA THR A 272 -36.60 -3.49 21.87
C THR A 272 -37.36 -4.55 22.67
N PHE A 273 -37.05 -5.83 22.41
CA PHE A 273 -37.61 -6.98 23.09
C PHE A 273 -36.48 -7.88 23.56
N ASP A 274 -36.42 -8.10 24.88
CA ASP A 274 -35.41 -8.94 25.51
C ASP A 274 -36.10 -10.02 26.36
N LEU A 275 -35.69 -11.27 26.19
CA LEU A 275 -36.02 -12.35 27.10
C LEU A 275 -35.04 -12.36 28.26
N ILE A 276 -35.54 -12.31 29.48
CA ILE A 276 -34.74 -12.30 30.70
C ILE A 276 -35.09 -13.55 31.53
N LEU A 277 -34.05 -14.32 31.84
CA LEU A 277 -34.09 -15.40 32.81
C LEU A 277 -33.15 -15.03 33.94
N SER A 278 -33.64 -14.99 35.16
CA SER A 278 -32.78 -14.73 36.32
C SER A 278 -33.11 -15.64 37.50
N GLY A 279 -32.08 -16.05 38.21
CA GLY A 279 -32.16 -16.71 39.50
C GLY A 279 -31.39 -15.89 40.52
N GLN A 280 -32.00 -15.59 41.65
CA GLN A 280 -31.37 -14.78 42.70
C GLN A 280 -31.57 -15.46 44.04
N ARG A 281 -30.48 -15.53 44.82
CA ARG A 281 -30.51 -15.84 46.24
C ARG A 281 -30.08 -14.61 47.03
N SER A 282 -30.88 -14.14 47.99
CA SER A 282 -30.57 -12.94 48.76
C SER A 282 -31.22 -13.00 50.14
N ASP A 283 -30.51 -12.51 51.12
CA ASP A 283 -31.00 -12.20 52.46
C ASP A 283 -31.16 -10.68 52.70
N VAL A 284 -30.83 -9.88 51.66
CA VAL A 284 -31.02 -8.41 51.66
C VAL A 284 -32.39 -8.12 51.05
N GLY A 285 -33.26 -7.49 51.86
CA GLY A 285 -34.61 -7.06 51.43
C GLY A 285 -34.60 -5.72 50.69
N TYR A 286 -35.83 -5.16 50.54
CA TYR A 286 -36.04 -3.82 49.99
C TYR A 286 -35.42 -2.77 50.96
N ASP A 287 -34.88 -1.69 50.43
CA ASP A 287 -34.20 -0.63 51.18
C ASP A 287 -33.09 -1.15 52.13
N ASN A 288 -32.38 -2.21 51.73
CA ASN A 288 -31.33 -2.83 52.51
C ASN A 288 -31.74 -3.29 53.91
N GLN A 289 -32.98 -3.65 54.10
CA GLN A 289 -33.45 -4.23 55.36
C GLN A 289 -33.11 -5.74 55.42
N VAL A 290 -32.93 -6.26 56.62
CA VAL A 290 -32.76 -7.69 56.83
C VAL A 290 -33.99 -8.42 56.31
N SER A 291 -33.76 -9.44 55.51
CA SER A 291 -34.81 -10.31 54.98
C SER A 291 -34.41 -11.76 55.14
N PRO A 292 -35.36 -12.67 55.47
CA PRO A 292 -35.09 -14.11 55.39
C PRO A 292 -34.51 -14.45 54.02
N GLN A 293 -33.53 -15.35 53.98
CA GLN A 293 -32.95 -15.82 52.73
C GLN A 293 -34.04 -16.28 51.78
N ARG A 294 -34.02 -15.71 50.58
CA ARG A 294 -35.02 -15.99 49.54
C ARG A 294 -34.38 -16.40 48.26
N ASP A 295 -34.86 -17.48 47.70
CA ASP A 295 -34.58 -17.90 46.32
C ASP A 295 -35.71 -17.41 45.40
N THR A 296 -35.33 -16.63 44.36
CA THR A 296 -36.29 -16.09 43.41
C THR A 296 -35.85 -16.49 42.00
N THR A 297 -36.77 -17.06 41.23
CA THR A 297 -36.59 -17.34 39.81
C THR A 297 -37.57 -16.48 39.02
N TYR A 298 -37.05 -15.82 38.00
CA TYR A 298 -37.80 -14.93 37.13
C TYR A 298 -37.58 -15.31 35.67
N ILE A 299 -38.63 -15.39 34.88
CA ILE A 299 -38.65 -15.46 33.43
C ILE A 299 -39.62 -14.42 32.91
N GLY A 300 -39.17 -13.56 32.01
CA GLY A 300 -40.00 -12.49 31.48
C GLY A 300 -39.49 -11.96 30.16
N VAL A 301 -40.36 -11.29 29.44
CA VAL A 301 -40.01 -10.51 28.25
C VAL A 301 -40.04 -9.04 28.64
N ASP A 302 -38.92 -8.38 28.49
CA ASP A 302 -38.79 -6.93 28.68
C ASP A 302 -39.03 -6.21 27.34
N ILE A 303 -40.00 -5.28 27.34
CA ILE A 303 -40.40 -4.50 26.18
C ILE A 303 -40.11 -3.04 26.49
N ASN A 304 -39.16 -2.41 25.74
CA ASN A 304 -38.90 -1.01 25.93
C ASN A 304 -39.15 -0.24 24.60
N LEU A 305 -40.08 0.72 24.66
CA LEU A 305 -40.38 1.62 23.53
C LEU A 305 -40.12 3.08 23.97
N PRO A 306 -39.08 3.71 23.48
CA PRO A 306 -38.79 5.11 23.82
C PRO A 306 -39.75 6.05 23.07
N LEU A 307 -40.73 6.62 23.80
CA LEU A 307 -41.74 7.53 23.20
C LEU A 307 -41.17 8.94 22.97
N PHE A 308 -40.32 9.42 23.86
CA PHE A 308 -39.70 10.75 23.75
C PHE A 308 -38.32 10.77 24.43
N SER A 309 -37.31 11.21 23.68
CA SER A 309 -35.92 11.27 24.12
C SER A 309 -35.35 12.70 24.03
N GLY A 310 -36.20 13.72 24.19
CA GLY A 310 -35.76 15.12 24.12
C GLY A 310 -35.21 15.55 22.76
N GLY A 311 -35.57 14.84 21.67
CA GLY A 311 -35.07 15.12 20.31
C GLY A 311 -33.67 14.55 20.01
N SER A 312 -32.99 13.90 20.98
CA SER A 312 -31.62 13.38 20.79
C SER A 312 -31.54 12.31 19.71
N THR A 313 -32.47 11.39 19.64
CA THR A 313 -32.53 10.33 18.61
C THR A 313 -32.68 10.96 17.21
N SER A 314 -33.60 11.91 17.03
CA SER A 314 -33.76 12.61 15.76
C SER A 314 -32.52 13.41 15.35
N ALA A 315 -31.80 14.00 16.33
CA ALA A 315 -30.54 14.68 16.06
C ALA A 315 -29.43 13.70 15.59
N ARG A 316 -29.32 12.53 16.24
CA ARG A 316 -28.39 11.45 15.82
C ARG A 316 -28.71 10.93 14.42
N VAL A 317 -29.98 10.74 14.08
CA VAL A 317 -30.39 10.35 12.73
C VAL A 317 -30.00 11.42 11.70
N ARG A 318 -30.20 12.72 12.00
CA ARG A 318 -29.73 13.79 11.10
C ARG A 318 -28.22 13.81 10.94
N GLY A 319 -27.47 13.58 12.04
CA GLY A 319 -26.01 13.44 12.01
C GLY A 319 -25.56 12.31 11.08
N ALA A 320 -26.15 11.11 11.25
CA ALA A 320 -25.85 9.97 10.41
C ALA A 320 -26.20 10.19 8.92
N TRP A 321 -27.29 10.92 8.62
CA TRP A 321 -27.58 11.34 7.24
C TRP A 321 -26.51 12.27 6.67
N SER A 322 -25.98 13.19 7.48
CA SER A 322 -24.89 14.06 7.06
C SER A 322 -23.60 13.28 6.78
N GLU A 323 -23.28 12.26 7.59
CA GLU A 323 -22.16 11.35 7.36
C GLU A 323 -22.34 10.54 6.07
N TYR A 324 -23.56 10.06 5.78
CA TYR A 324 -23.87 9.37 4.53
C TYR A 324 -23.65 10.28 3.31
N TYR A 325 -24.14 11.55 3.36
CA TYR A 325 -23.90 12.48 2.27
C TYR A 325 -22.42 12.84 2.13
N LEU A 326 -21.68 12.97 3.24
CA LEU A 326 -20.24 13.17 3.22
C LEU A 326 -19.54 12.00 2.50
N ALA A 327 -19.85 10.76 2.86
CA ALA A 327 -19.28 9.58 2.21
C ALA A 327 -19.59 9.52 0.70
N ARG A 328 -20.79 9.94 0.28
CA ARG A 328 -21.16 10.05 -1.15
C ARG A 328 -20.33 11.09 -1.90
N GLU A 329 -20.10 12.26 -1.30
CA GLU A 329 -19.26 13.29 -1.93
C GLU A 329 -17.79 12.84 -1.99
N GLU A 330 -17.31 12.08 -0.99
CA GLU A 330 -15.97 11.48 -1.04
C GLU A 330 -15.85 10.41 -2.14
N GLU A 331 -16.88 9.59 -2.35
CA GLU A 331 -16.94 8.63 -3.47
C GLU A 331 -16.89 9.35 -4.82
N GLU A 332 -17.67 10.44 -4.98
CA GLU A 332 -17.65 11.21 -6.21
C GLU A 332 -16.30 11.92 -6.45
N ALA A 333 -15.68 12.44 -5.39
CA ALA A 333 -14.34 13.01 -5.46
C ALA A 333 -13.29 11.93 -5.89
N ALA A 334 -13.35 10.75 -5.28
CA ALA A 334 -12.50 9.61 -5.66
C ALA A 334 -12.73 9.17 -7.10
N ARG A 335 -13.97 9.13 -7.56
CA ARG A 335 -14.34 8.83 -8.94
C ARG A 335 -13.67 9.77 -9.94
N ARG A 336 -13.72 11.07 -9.67
CA ARG A 336 -13.07 12.09 -10.53
C ARG A 336 -11.55 11.94 -10.51
N GLU A 337 -10.98 11.67 -9.35
CA GLU A 337 -9.54 11.46 -9.20
C GLU A 337 -9.07 10.21 -9.97
N VAL A 338 -9.75 9.07 -9.81
CA VAL A 338 -9.45 7.82 -10.54
C VAL A 338 -9.54 8.04 -12.05
N LEU A 339 -10.57 8.74 -12.54
CA LEU A 339 -10.69 9.07 -13.97
C LEU A 339 -9.52 9.93 -14.45
N LYS A 340 -9.12 10.94 -13.67
CA LYS A 340 -7.97 11.81 -14.00
C LYS A 340 -6.67 11.00 -14.03
N LEU A 341 -6.43 10.17 -13.02
CA LEU A 341 -5.21 9.36 -12.91
C LEU A 341 -5.13 8.30 -14.02
N THR A 342 -6.23 7.60 -14.31
CA THR A 342 -6.29 6.61 -15.41
C THR A 342 -5.99 7.23 -16.76
N ARG A 343 -6.61 8.39 -17.07
CA ARG A 343 -6.35 9.12 -18.31
C ARG A 343 -4.92 9.62 -18.39
N GLY A 344 -4.40 10.14 -17.28
CA GLY A 344 -3.00 10.57 -17.17
C GLY A 344 -2.03 9.40 -17.39
N ALA A 345 -2.27 8.25 -16.75
CA ALA A 345 -1.45 7.06 -16.89
C ALA A 345 -1.48 6.52 -18.36
N TRP A 346 -2.65 6.51 -18.99
CA TRP A 346 -2.76 6.12 -20.42
C TRP A 346 -1.96 7.06 -21.33
N LEU A 347 -2.10 8.37 -21.15
CA LEU A 347 -1.34 9.37 -21.95
C LEU A 347 0.16 9.22 -21.74
N ASN A 348 0.60 9.01 -20.49
CA ASN A 348 2.01 8.82 -20.16
C ASN A 348 2.56 7.52 -20.78
N THR A 349 1.83 6.42 -20.70
CA THR A 349 2.22 5.14 -21.32
C THR A 349 2.34 5.27 -22.82
N ARG A 350 1.37 5.92 -23.48
CA ARG A 350 1.40 6.18 -24.92
C ARG A 350 2.58 7.07 -25.33
N SER A 351 2.85 8.11 -24.55
CA SER A 351 3.97 9.02 -24.80
C SER A 351 5.31 8.33 -24.59
N SER A 352 5.46 7.54 -23.51
CA SER A 352 6.69 6.80 -23.21
C SER A 352 7.01 5.79 -24.33
N ARG A 353 6.01 5.15 -24.93
CA ARG A 353 6.22 4.26 -26.07
C ARG A 353 6.90 4.98 -27.26
N LYS A 354 6.36 6.15 -27.62
CA LYS A 354 6.96 6.96 -28.69
C LYS A 354 8.36 7.47 -28.36
N ARG A 355 8.58 7.76 -27.06
CA ARG A 355 9.90 8.21 -26.56
C ARG A 355 10.96 7.12 -26.73
N ILE A 356 10.62 5.83 -26.56
CA ILE A 356 11.54 4.71 -26.79
C ILE A 356 12.02 4.71 -28.23
N ASP A 357 11.11 4.79 -29.21
CA ASP A 357 11.45 4.76 -30.63
C ASP A 357 12.35 5.95 -31.02
N SER A 358 12.06 7.13 -30.48
CA SER A 358 12.88 8.33 -30.70
C SER A 358 14.26 8.24 -30.04
N ALA A 359 14.34 7.73 -28.80
CA ALA A 359 15.59 7.57 -28.07
C ALA A 359 16.49 6.52 -28.74
N ALA A 360 15.93 5.40 -29.23
CA ALA A 360 16.66 4.39 -29.99
C ALA A 360 17.32 4.98 -31.26
N LEU A 361 16.60 5.84 -31.97
CA LEU A 361 17.18 6.55 -33.13
C LEU A 361 18.28 7.52 -32.70
N SER A 362 18.12 8.21 -31.57
CA SER A 362 19.13 9.11 -31.03
C SER A 362 20.41 8.37 -30.68
N VAL A 363 20.34 7.21 -30.01
CA VAL A 363 21.51 6.35 -29.71
C VAL A 363 22.24 5.98 -30.99
N LYS A 364 21.52 5.51 -32.02
CA LYS A 364 22.12 5.14 -33.32
C LYS A 364 22.82 6.32 -33.98
N SER A 365 22.22 7.51 -33.97
CA SER A 365 22.78 8.72 -34.61
C SER A 365 23.99 9.25 -33.82
N ALA A 366 23.91 9.30 -32.48
CA ALA A 366 24.98 9.73 -31.61
C ALA A 366 26.20 8.78 -31.69
N GLY A 367 25.95 7.45 -31.72
CA GLY A 367 27.02 6.46 -31.94
C GLY A 367 27.78 6.67 -33.23
N LYS A 368 27.06 6.82 -34.36
CA LYS A 368 27.69 7.10 -35.66
C LYS A 368 28.45 8.44 -35.68
N SER A 369 27.92 9.46 -35.00
CA SER A 369 28.59 10.75 -34.87
C SER A 369 29.91 10.62 -34.10
N TYR A 370 29.91 9.92 -32.98
CA TYR A 370 31.11 9.64 -32.20
C TYR A 370 32.15 8.86 -33.00
N GLU A 371 31.77 7.79 -33.69
CA GLU A 371 32.67 7.00 -34.54
C GLU A 371 33.31 7.87 -35.64
N ALA A 372 32.51 8.72 -36.31
CA ALA A 372 33.01 9.63 -37.34
C ALA A 372 33.96 10.65 -36.77
N MET A 373 33.68 11.28 -35.63
CA MET A 373 34.55 12.27 -34.97
C MET A 373 35.84 11.63 -34.48
N SER A 374 35.79 10.46 -33.86
CA SER A 374 36.97 9.68 -33.41
C SER A 374 37.90 9.36 -34.61
N LYS A 375 37.32 8.91 -35.71
CA LYS A 375 38.08 8.64 -36.95
C LYS A 375 38.67 9.92 -37.57
N SER A 376 37.92 11.00 -37.59
CA SER A 376 38.42 12.31 -38.12
C SER A 376 39.53 12.85 -37.25
N PHE A 377 39.51 12.65 -35.94
CA PHE A 377 40.59 13.02 -35.03
C PHE A 377 41.89 12.25 -35.36
N SER A 378 41.82 10.96 -35.62
CA SER A 378 43.00 10.16 -35.99
C SER A 378 43.66 10.64 -37.31
N TYR A 379 42.89 11.31 -38.17
CA TYR A 379 43.40 11.97 -39.41
C TYR A 379 43.83 13.44 -39.18
N GLY A 380 43.71 13.96 -37.96
CA GLY A 380 44.08 15.34 -37.62
C GLY A 380 43.15 16.43 -38.18
N THR A 381 41.91 16.06 -38.59
CA THR A 381 40.96 16.99 -39.21
C THR A 381 40.04 17.69 -38.23
N VAL A 382 39.87 17.14 -37.01
CA VAL A 382 39.07 17.70 -35.92
C VAL A 382 39.85 17.74 -34.61
N LYS A 383 39.37 18.52 -33.64
CA LYS A 383 40.03 18.64 -32.32
C LYS A 383 39.59 17.52 -31.38
N ALA A 384 40.44 17.23 -30.38
CA ALA A 384 40.08 16.31 -29.28
C ALA A 384 38.78 16.70 -28.57
N ALA A 385 38.58 18.01 -28.36
CA ALA A 385 37.36 18.53 -27.75
C ALA A 385 36.08 18.13 -28.51
N ASP A 386 36.10 18.10 -29.85
CA ASP A 386 34.95 17.72 -30.67
C ASP A 386 34.61 16.23 -30.49
N VAL A 387 35.61 15.36 -30.33
CA VAL A 387 35.43 13.93 -30.02
C VAL A 387 34.81 13.76 -28.64
N LEU A 388 35.26 14.50 -27.65
CA LEU A 388 34.73 14.45 -26.27
C LEU A 388 33.29 14.93 -26.19
N VAL A 389 32.90 15.95 -26.96
CA VAL A 389 31.52 16.40 -27.08
C VAL A 389 30.64 15.30 -27.69
N ALA A 390 31.11 14.67 -28.79
CA ALA A 390 30.40 13.60 -29.46
C ALA A 390 30.24 12.36 -28.54
N LEU A 391 31.29 12.03 -27.75
CA LEU A 391 31.22 10.96 -26.74
C LEU A 391 30.15 11.24 -25.68
N HIS A 392 30.15 12.43 -25.09
CA HIS A 392 29.17 12.83 -24.10
C HIS A 392 27.75 12.78 -24.64
N ILE A 393 27.52 13.23 -25.87
CA ILE A 393 26.20 13.13 -26.51
C ILE A 393 25.78 11.67 -26.68
N ARG A 394 26.69 10.77 -27.01
CA ARG A 394 26.44 9.34 -27.10
C ARG A 394 26.04 8.76 -25.75
N THR A 395 26.85 8.95 -24.70
CA THR A 395 26.60 8.46 -23.34
C THR A 395 25.23 8.95 -22.84
N ARG A 396 24.91 10.23 -23.06
CA ARG A 396 23.60 10.79 -22.70
C ARG A 396 22.46 10.15 -23.47
N ALA A 397 22.61 9.91 -24.78
CA ALA A 397 21.57 9.25 -25.58
C ALA A 397 21.30 7.80 -25.10
N GLU A 398 22.33 7.06 -24.71
CA GLU A 398 22.24 5.71 -24.14
C GLU A 398 21.48 5.74 -22.79
N ARG A 399 21.79 6.69 -21.90
CA ARG A 399 21.06 6.90 -20.64
C ARG A 399 19.59 7.26 -20.88
N ASP A 400 19.32 8.19 -21.81
CA ASP A 400 17.96 8.62 -22.18
C ASP A 400 17.12 7.46 -22.75
N PHE A 401 17.77 6.53 -23.44
CA PHE A 401 17.11 5.33 -23.95
C PHE A 401 16.72 4.34 -22.82
N GLN A 402 17.63 4.09 -21.86
CA GLN A 402 17.36 3.27 -20.68
C GLN A 402 16.21 3.88 -19.85
N ASP A 403 16.26 5.20 -19.60
CA ASP A 403 15.18 5.91 -18.91
C ASP A 403 13.83 5.77 -19.63
N ALA A 404 13.82 5.88 -20.96
CA ALA A 404 12.60 5.72 -21.74
C ALA A 404 12.02 4.31 -21.63
N LEU A 405 12.86 3.26 -21.61
CA LEU A 405 12.43 1.87 -21.43
C LEU A 405 11.82 1.66 -20.05
N TYR A 406 12.53 2.02 -18.99
CA TYR A 406 12.07 1.82 -17.61
C TYR A 406 10.84 2.67 -17.30
N SER A 407 10.81 3.92 -17.74
CA SER A 407 9.63 4.79 -17.62
C SER A 407 8.39 4.21 -18.29
N TYR A 408 8.54 3.54 -19.44
CA TYR A 408 7.41 2.87 -20.11
C TYR A 408 6.83 1.76 -19.25
N VAL A 409 7.67 0.88 -18.71
CA VAL A 409 7.24 -0.24 -17.88
C VAL A 409 6.50 0.26 -16.63
N VAL A 410 7.07 1.24 -15.94
CA VAL A 410 6.45 1.85 -14.74
C VAL A 410 5.09 2.49 -15.09
N ASN A 411 5.02 3.27 -16.18
CA ASN A 411 3.76 3.90 -16.62
C ASN A 411 2.70 2.86 -17.01
N TRP A 412 3.11 1.75 -17.61
CA TRP A 412 2.21 0.64 -17.95
C TRP A 412 1.65 -0.05 -16.69
N LEU A 413 2.49 -0.29 -15.68
CA LEU A 413 2.05 -0.82 -14.38
C LEU A 413 1.13 0.15 -13.65
N ARG A 414 1.45 1.46 -13.67
CA ARG A 414 0.56 2.49 -13.13
C ARG A 414 -0.80 2.50 -13.82
N LEU A 415 -0.84 2.40 -15.17
CA LEU A 415 -2.10 2.32 -15.90
C LEU A 415 -2.92 1.10 -15.47
N LYS A 416 -2.28 -0.06 -15.31
CA LYS A 416 -2.94 -1.27 -14.83
C LYS A 416 -3.45 -1.13 -13.39
N ARG A 417 -2.70 -0.47 -12.52
CA ARG A 417 -3.15 -0.14 -11.16
C ARG A 417 -4.38 0.76 -11.18
N GLU A 418 -4.29 1.90 -11.89
CA GLU A 418 -5.40 2.87 -11.93
C GLU A 418 -6.66 2.27 -12.57
N SER A 419 -6.51 1.33 -13.49
CA SER A 419 -7.64 0.61 -14.07
C SER A 419 -8.14 -0.57 -13.22
N GLY A 420 -7.48 -0.91 -12.10
CA GLY A 420 -7.84 -2.06 -11.27
C GLY A 420 -7.58 -3.41 -11.94
N SER A 421 -6.73 -3.46 -12.98
CA SER A 421 -6.41 -4.68 -13.73
C SER A 421 -5.02 -5.24 -13.43
N LEU A 422 -4.30 -4.63 -12.46
CA LEU A 422 -2.95 -5.06 -12.07
C LEU A 422 -3.01 -6.41 -11.34
N GLN A 423 -2.23 -7.37 -11.83
CA GLN A 423 -2.15 -8.73 -11.27
C GLN A 423 -0.70 -9.17 -11.08
N ALA A 424 -0.47 -10.14 -10.21
CA ALA A 424 0.86 -10.76 -10.03
C ALA A 424 1.40 -11.37 -11.34
N ALA A 425 0.53 -11.83 -12.23
CA ALA A 425 0.89 -12.32 -13.56
C ALA A 425 1.58 -11.25 -14.43
N ASP A 426 1.29 -9.98 -14.22
CA ASP A 426 1.94 -8.88 -14.94
C ASP A 426 3.41 -8.74 -14.54
N LEU A 427 3.74 -9.01 -13.26
CA LEU A 427 5.13 -9.08 -12.82
C LEU A 427 5.85 -10.28 -13.41
N GLN A 428 5.18 -11.44 -13.51
CA GLN A 428 5.78 -12.62 -14.13
C GLN A 428 6.10 -12.38 -15.61
N LEU A 429 5.17 -11.75 -16.34
CA LEU A 429 5.41 -11.34 -17.73
C LEU A 429 6.64 -10.42 -17.86
N LEU A 430 6.78 -9.43 -16.97
CA LEU A 430 7.95 -8.57 -16.96
C LEU A 430 9.21 -9.33 -16.56
N ASN A 431 9.10 -10.27 -15.63
CA ASN A 431 10.21 -11.09 -15.16
C ASN A 431 10.80 -11.97 -16.26
N GLU A 432 9.99 -12.46 -17.21
CA GLU A 432 10.47 -13.17 -18.41
C GLU A 432 11.38 -12.28 -19.28
N GLY A 433 11.20 -10.98 -19.20
CA GLY A 433 12.03 -9.99 -19.89
C GLY A 433 13.31 -9.60 -19.16
N LEU A 434 13.50 -10.00 -17.90
CA LEU A 434 14.68 -9.69 -17.12
C LEU A 434 15.80 -10.73 -17.34
N MET A 435 17.06 -10.28 -17.27
CA MET A 435 18.20 -11.18 -17.33
C MET A 435 18.32 -11.92 -16.00
N GLY A 436 18.07 -13.23 -15.99
CA GLY A 436 18.12 -14.07 -14.78
C GLY A 436 16.80 -14.76 -14.44
N GLY A 437 15.69 -14.42 -15.09
CA GLY A 437 14.44 -15.18 -14.96
C GLY A 437 14.63 -16.59 -15.55
N ASN A 438 14.68 -17.62 -14.72
CA ASN A 438 14.61 -19.00 -15.19
C ASN A 438 13.22 -19.25 -15.80
N SER A 439 13.23 -19.68 -17.06
CA SER A 439 12.10 -20.32 -17.75
C SER A 439 11.82 -21.69 -17.13
#